data_d477680251c0cc90d7aa40ab7977e7db
#
_entry.id   d477680251c0cc90d7aa40ab7977e7db
#
_cell.length_a   1.000
_cell.length_b   1.000
_cell.length_c   1.000
_cell.angle_alpha   90.00
_cell.angle_beta   90.00
_cell.angle_gamma   90.00
#
_symmetry.space_group_name_H-M   'P 1'
#
loop_
_entity.id
_entity.type
_entity.pdbx_description
1 polymer ?
#
loop_
_entity_poly.entity_id
_entity_poly.type
_entity_poly.pdbx_seq_one_letter_code
_entity_poly.pdbx_strand_id
1 'polypeptide(L)'
;ALQKARYEYAPKLPGMLRNGIADICVKEGEATASVADQDKIKALFPNTYGEKEITFEKGQNTSAPKKQVVGVILSGGQAPGGHNVICVLYGFKGGPSGLINDDYVEFDDEFINAYRNTGGFDIIGSGRTKLETEEQFAIVSEVCKKHGVTAVVIIGGDDSNTNAAVLAEYFAAHNTGVQVIGCPKTIDG
;
A
#
# COMPACT_ATOMS: atom_id res chain seq x y z
N ALA A 1 -17.96 -27.51 3.59
CA ALA A 1 -17.95 -27.45 2.11
C ALA A 1 -17.50 -26.07 1.61
N LEU A 2 -18.17 -24.97 1.98
CA LEU A 2 -17.87 -23.62 1.46
C LEU A 2 -16.48 -23.12 1.89
N GLN A 3 -16.07 -23.33 3.15
CA GLN A 3 -14.75 -22.96 3.62
C GLN A 3 -13.64 -23.67 2.85
N LYS A 4 -13.80 -24.96 2.59
CA LYS A 4 -12.83 -25.73 1.79
C LYS A 4 -12.73 -25.18 0.36
N ALA A 5 -13.88 -24.92 -0.27
CA ALA A 5 -13.91 -24.34 -1.62
C ALA A 5 -13.26 -22.94 -1.69
N ARG A 6 -13.43 -22.11 -0.65
CA ARG A 6 -12.75 -20.81 -0.53
C ARG A 6 -11.24 -20.97 -0.39
N TYR A 7 -10.79 -21.90 0.42
CA TYR A 7 -9.37 -22.14 0.64
C TYR A 7 -8.68 -22.65 -0.64
N GLU A 8 -9.36 -23.46 -1.44
CA GLU A 8 -8.85 -23.99 -2.69
C GLU A 8 -8.93 -22.99 -3.87
N TYR A 9 -9.64 -21.88 -3.70
CA TYR A 9 -9.74 -20.86 -4.75
C TYR A 9 -8.40 -20.14 -4.93
N ALA A 10 -7.84 -20.25 -6.13
CA ALA A 10 -6.68 -19.49 -6.55
C ALA A 10 -7.11 -18.45 -7.61
N PRO A 11 -7.06 -17.16 -7.32
CA PRO A 11 -7.38 -16.13 -8.30
C PRO A 11 -6.40 -16.22 -9.48
N LYS A 12 -6.93 -16.04 -10.69
CA LYS A 12 -6.08 -16.01 -11.89
C LYS A 12 -5.25 -14.75 -11.89
N LEU A 13 -3.94 -14.90 -12.00
CA LEU A 13 -3.06 -13.76 -12.20
C LEU A 13 -3.41 -13.01 -13.49
N PRO A 14 -3.37 -11.68 -13.49
CA PRO A 14 -3.42 -10.88 -14.71
C PRO A 14 -2.44 -11.43 -15.75
N GLY A 15 -2.80 -11.32 -17.03
CA GLY A 15 -2.00 -11.90 -18.12
C GLY A 15 -0.53 -11.48 -18.10
N MET A 16 -0.24 -10.27 -17.63
CA MET A 16 1.13 -9.74 -17.50
C MET A 16 1.94 -10.42 -16.40
N LEU A 17 1.30 -10.84 -15.31
CA LEU A 17 2.01 -11.42 -14.15
C LEU A 17 2.22 -12.94 -14.27
N ARG A 18 1.69 -13.59 -15.31
CA ARG A 18 1.72 -15.06 -15.45
C ARG A 18 3.13 -15.62 -15.59
N ASN A 19 4.04 -14.86 -16.19
CA ASN A 19 5.43 -15.28 -16.40
C ASN A 19 6.39 -14.71 -15.35
N GLY A 20 5.88 -14.01 -14.35
CA GLY A 20 6.68 -13.38 -13.30
C GLY A 20 7.17 -11.99 -13.65
N ILE A 21 7.85 -11.37 -12.69
CA ILE A 21 8.28 -9.96 -12.75
C ILE A 21 9.38 -9.72 -13.80
N ALA A 22 10.15 -10.75 -14.15
CA ALA A 22 11.22 -10.63 -15.14
C ALA A 22 10.71 -10.27 -16.56
N ASP A 23 9.45 -10.59 -16.85
CA ASP A 23 8.80 -10.31 -18.14
C ASP A 23 7.97 -9.02 -18.13
N ILE A 24 8.17 -8.14 -17.15
CA ILE A 24 7.43 -6.90 -17.00
C ILE A 24 8.37 -5.71 -17.11
N CYS A 25 8.09 -4.82 -18.06
CA CYS A 25 8.74 -3.52 -18.14
C CYS A 25 7.83 -2.43 -17.59
N VAL A 26 8.42 -1.46 -16.92
CA VAL A 26 7.76 -0.23 -16.49
C VAL A 26 7.82 0.77 -17.63
N LYS A 27 6.68 1.36 -17.98
CA LYS A 27 6.58 2.45 -18.93
C LYS A 27 6.06 3.69 -18.23
N GLU A 28 6.83 4.77 -18.34
CA GLU A 28 6.41 6.09 -17.89
C GLU A 28 5.53 6.75 -18.95
N GLY A 29 4.39 7.25 -18.51
CA GLY A 29 3.45 8.04 -19.30
C GLY A 29 3.66 9.53 -19.11
N GLU A 30 2.58 10.27 -19.30
CA GLU A 30 2.54 11.71 -19.12
C GLU A 30 2.53 12.07 -17.62
N ALA A 31 2.93 13.32 -17.32
CA ALA A 31 2.80 13.85 -15.97
C ALA A 31 1.32 13.97 -15.60
N THR A 32 0.98 13.52 -14.40
CA THR A 32 -0.40 13.61 -13.90
C THR A 32 -0.72 15.02 -13.39
N ALA A 33 -1.99 15.39 -13.42
CA ALA A 33 -2.47 16.65 -12.87
C ALA A 33 -3.81 16.43 -12.16
N SER A 34 -4.11 17.26 -11.18
CA SER A 34 -5.42 17.26 -10.55
C SER A 34 -6.49 17.80 -11.51
N VAL A 35 -7.70 17.27 -11.40
CA VAL A 35 -8.85 17.69 -12.24
C VAL A 35 -9.24 19.15 -11.98
N ALA A 36 -9.08 19.61 -10.73
CA ALA A 36 -9.42 20.97 -10.31
C ALA A 36 -8.34 21.51 -9.36
N ASP A 37 -8.35 22.81 -9.12
CA ASP A 37 -7.49 23.51 -8.16
C ASP A 37 -5.97 23.18 -8.29
N GLN A 38 -5.49 23.00 -9.51
CA GLN A 38 -4.13 22.52 -9.80
C GLN A 38 -3.05 23.30 -9.04
N ASP A 39 -3.09 24.62 -9.05
CA ASP A 39 -2.09 25.46 -8.38
C ASP A 39 -2.10 25.27 -6.87
N LYS A 40 -3.28 25.11 -6.27
CA LYS A 40 -3.43 24.87 -4.84
C LYS A 40 -2.91 23.50 -4.45
N ILE A 41 -3.28 22.45 -5.22
CA ILE A 41 -2.82 21.09 -5.00
C ILE A 41 -1.30 21.00 -5.17
N LYS A 42 -0.75 21.62 -6.21
CA LYS A 42 0.69 21.68 -6.42
C LYS A 42 1.43 22.39 -5.27
N ALA A 43 0.84 23.45 -4.72
CA ALA A 43 1.41 24.13 -3.55
C ALA A 43 1.40 23.28 -2.27
N LEU A 44 0.38 22.41 -2.10
CA LEU A 44 0.26 21.50 -0.97
C LEU A 44 1.14 20.24 -1.11
N PHE A 45 1.42 19.82 -2.34
CA PHE A 45 2.17 18.61 -2.67
C PHE A 45 3.35 18.90 -3.61
N PRO A 46 4.29 19.77 -3.22
CA PRO A 46 5.37 20.21 -4.11
C PRO A 46 6.34 19.10 -4.53
N ASN A 47 6.45 18.02 -3.76
CA ASN A 47 7.38 16.92 -4.02
C ASN A 47 6.74 15.73 -4.76
N THR A 48 5.41 15.62 -4.73
CA THR A 48 4.69 14.47 -5.32
C THR A 48 3.70 14.86 -6.41
N TYR A 49 3.38 16.14 -6.57
CA TYR A 49 2.50 16.61 -7.64
C TYR A 49 3.17 16.48 -9.01
N GLY A 50 2.44 15.97 -9.98
CA GLY A 50 2.92 15.88 -11.36
C GLY A 50 3.78 14.65 -11.63
N GLU A 51 3.82 13.70 -10.73
CA GLU A 51 4.44 12.41 -11.00
C GLU A 51 3.83 11.75 -12.23
N LYS A 52 4.66 11.04 -12.98
CA LYS A 52 4.22 10.40 -14.22
C LYS A 52 3.30 9.21 -13.96
N GLU A 53 2.35 9.02 -14.82
CA GLU A 53 1.61 7.77 -14.86
C GLU A 53 2.56 6.60 -15.13
N ILE A 54 2.37 5.52 -14.40
CA ILE A 54 3.15 4.29 -14.56
C ILE A 54 2.26 3.19 -15.10
N THR A 55 2.65 2.63 -16.23
CA THR A 55 2.01 1.46 -16.80
C THR A 55 2.99 0.29 -16.89
N PHE A 56 2.44 -0.92 -16.90
CA PHE A 56 3.22 -2.13 -17.01
C PHE A 56 2.97 -2.79 -18.36
N GLU A 57 4.03 -3.09 -19.07
CA GLU A 57 3.96 -3.76 -20.38
C GLU A 57 4.80 -5.06 -20.36
N LYS A 58 4.50 -5.97 -21.29
CA LYS A 58 5.35 -7.14 -21.48
C LYS A 58 6.70 -6.72 -22.04
N GLY A 59 7.76 -7.20 -21.42
CA GLY A 59 9.12 -6.89 -21.84
C GLY A 59 10.13 -7.55 -20.92
N GLN A 60 11.41 -7.46 -21.25
CA GLN A 60 12.46 -7.95 -20.37
C GLN A 60 12.82 -6.90 -19.33
N ASN A 61 12.65 -7.24 -18.06
CA ASN A 61 13.15 -6.44 -16.97
C ASN A 61 14.62 -6.76 -16.73
N THR A 62 15.50 -5.82 -17.07
CA THR A 62 16.95 -5.96 -16.86
C THR A 62 17.41 -5.44 -15.49
N SER A 63 16.51 -4.87 -14.72
CA SER A 63 16.83 -4.35 -13.39
C SER A 63 16.99 -5.49 -12.39
N ALA A 64 18.07 -5.45 -11.61
CA ALA A 64 18.22 -6.38 -10.50
C ALA A 64 17.10 -6.16 -9.47
N PRO A 65 16.44 -7.23 -9.01
CA PRO A 65 15.40 -7.11 -7.98
C PRO A 65 16.00 -6.56 -6.69
N LYS A 66 15.43 -5.47 -6.20
CA LYS A 66 15.77 -4.93 -4.88
C LYS A 66 14.88 -5.60 -3.84
N LYS A 67 15.48 -6.06 -2.75
CA LYS A 67 14.70 -6.55 -1.61
C LYS A 67 13.88 -5.39 -1.04
N GLN A 68 12.58 -5.56 -1.00
CA GLN A 68 11.65 -4.62 -0.38
C GLN A 68 11.18 -5.18 0.95
N VAL A 69 11.02 -4.30 1.92
CA VAL A 69 10.36 -4.59 3.20
C VAL A 69 9.10 -3.74 3.22
N VAL A 70 7.96 -4.39 3.08
CA VAL A 70 6.68 -3.71 2.89
C VAL A 70 5.84 -3.82 4.15
N GLY A 71 5.38 -2.68 4.64
CA GLY A 71 4.37 -2.57 5.67
C GLY A 71 2.98 -2.35 5.06
N VAL A 72 1.95 -2.94 5.62
CA VAL A 72 0.57 -2.75 5.18
C VAL A 72 -0.32 -2.21 6.29
N ILE A 73 -1.24 -1.33 5.91
CA ILE A 73 -2.25 -0.76 6.77
C ILE A 73 -3.62 -0.95 6.11
N LEU A 74 -4.59 -1.46 6.86
CA LEU A 74 -5.98 -1.50 6.47
C LEU A 74 -6.73 -0.34 7.14
N SER A 75 -7.26 0.58 6.35
CA SER A 75 -7.85 1.82 6.85
C SER A 75 -9.32 1.95 6.46
N GLY A 76 -10.16 2.38 7.41
CA GLY A 76 -11.60 2.56 7.21
C GLY A 76 -12.42 1.29 7.39
N GLY A 77 -13.58 1.22 6.74
CA GLY A 77 -14.48 0.06 6.80
C GLY A 77 -13.94 -1.16 6.07
N GLN A 78 -14.41 -2.33 6.44
CA GLN A 78 -14.00 -3.60 5.83
C GLN A 78 -14.43 -3.69 4.35
N ALA A 79 -13.64 -4.40 3.56
CA ALA A 79 -13.97 -4.75 2.17
C ALA A 79 -13.48 -6.14 1.81
N PRO A 80 -14.12 -6.81 0.85
CA PRO A 80 -13.65 -8.08 0.32
C PRO A 80 -12.27 -7.95 -0.33
N GLY A 81 -11.46 -9.00 -0.24
CA GLY A 81 -10.19 -9.09 -0.96
C GLY A 81 -9.00 -8.44 -0.26
N GLY A 82 -9.18 -7.75 0.88
CA GLY A 82 -8.07 -7.15 1.63
C GLY A 82 -6.96 -8.16 1.96
N HIS A 83 -7.31 -9.35 2.41
CA HIS A 83 -6.36 -10.40 2.74
C HIS A 83 -5.57 -10.93 1.51
N ASN A 84 -6.12 -10.82 0.32
CA ASN A 84 -5.49 -11.33 -0.90
C ASN A 84 -4.45 -10.37 -1.47
N VAL A 85 -4.46 -9.11 -1.04
CA VAL A 85 -3.45 -8.10 -1.39
C VAL A 85 -2.21 -8.23 -0.50
N ILE A 86 -2.38 -8.85 0.68
CA ILE A 86 -1.36 -8.95 1.70
C ILE A 86 -0.44 -10.15 1.41
N CYS A 87 0.68 -9.89 0.76
CA CYS A 87 1.81 -10.81 0.65
C CYS A 87 3.09 -10.10 1.13
N VAL A 88 3.02 -9.43 2.27
CA VAL A 88 4.03 -8.49 2.78
C VAL A 88 4.51 -8.86 4.17
N LEU A 89 5.63 -8.29 4.60
CA LEU A 89 6.33 -8.69 5.82
C LEU A 89 5.70 -8.16 7.12
N TYR A 90 5.16 -6.94 7.12
CA TYR A 90 4.62 -6.30 8.33
C TYR A 90 3.17 -5.86 8.14
N GLY A 91 2.29 -6.32 9.01
CA GLY A 91 0.92 -5.82 9.11
C GLY A 91 0.74 -4.96 10.34
N PHE A 92 0.50 -3.66 10.19
CA PHE A 92 0.26 -2.74 11.30
C PHE A 92 -1.20 -2.84 11.75
N LYS A 93 -1.41 -3.18 13.03
CA LYS A 93 -2.72 -3.51 13.57
C LYS A 93 -3.58 -2.28 13.83
N GLY A 94 -4.88 -2.43 13.60
CA GLY A 94 -5.84 -1.36 13.87
C GLY A 94 -5.69 -0.12 12.98
N GLY A 95 -5.14 -0.27 11.78
CA GLY A 95 -4.97 0.81 10.82
C GLY A 95 -3.77 1.72 11.12
N PRO A 96 -3.86 3.03 10.81
CA PRO A 96 -2.75 3.97 11.01
C PRO A 96 -2.25 4.07 12.46
N SER A 97 -3.11 3.77 13.45
CA SER A 97 -2.71 3.74 14.86
C SER A 97 -1.63 2.69 15.14
N GLY A 98 -1.68 1.54 14.49
CA GLY A 98 -0.65 0.51 14.63
C GLY A 98 0.71 1.00 14.17
N LEU A 99 0.74 1.78 13.10
CA LEU A 99 2.00 2.37 12.60
C LEU A 99 2.55 3.44 13.56
N ILE A 100 1.69 4.25 14.17
CA ILE A 100 2.10 5.24 15.19
C ILE A 100 2.61 4.55 16.46
N ASN A 101 1.91 3.49 16.91
CA ASN A 101 2.20 2.81 18.17
C ASN A 101 3.23 1.69 18.06
N ASP A 102 3.77 1.45 16.85
CA ASP A 102 4.68 0.34 16.56
C ASP A 102 4.06 -1.03 16.92
N ASP A 103 2.73 -1.16 16.71
CA ASP A 103 1.98 -2.40 16.93
C ASP A 103 1.75 -3.12 15.61
N TYR A 104 2.47 -4.20 15.40
CA TYR A 104 2.48 -4.94 14.15
C TYR A 104 2.49 -6.46 14.38
N VAL A 105 2.30 -7.18 13.29
CA VAL A 105 2.55 -8.61 13.18
C VAL A 105 3.42 -8.86 11.95
N GLU A 106 4.40 -9.71 12.09
CA GLU A 106 5.14 -10.24 10.94
C GLU A 106 4.32 -11.33 10.27
N PHE A 107 4.23 -11.27 8.97
CA PHE A 107 3.52 -12.25 8.19
C PHE A 107 4.48 -13.34 7.69
N ASP A 108 4.13 -14.58 8.01
CA ASP A 108 4.66 -15.77 7.36
C ASP A 108 3.57 -16.46 6.52
N ASP A 109 3.97 -17.44 5.74
CA ASP A 109 3.06 -18.15 4.85
C ASP A 109 1.95 -18.90 5.64
N GLU A 110 2.25 -19.40 6.82
CA GLU A 110 1.28 -20.11 7.65
C GLU A 110 0.20 -19.17 8.17
N PHE A 111 0.62 -18.02 8.68
CA PHE A 111 -0.30 -16.99 9.18
C PHE A 111 -1.19 -16.45 8.06
N ILE A 112 -0.62 -16.07 6.90
CA ILE A 112 -1.39 -15.56 5.76
C ILE A 112 -2.37 -16.60 5.22
N ASN A 113 -1.96 -17.85 5.12
CA ASN A 113 -2.79 -18.92 4.58
C ASN A 113 -4.07 -19.14 5.41
N ALA A 114 -4.04 -18.90 6.73
CA ALA A 114 -5.23 -18.99 7.59
C ALA A 114 -6.32 -17.99 7.20
N TYR A 115 -5.94 -16.84 6.61
CA TYR A 115 -6.85 -15.76 6.20
C TYR A 115 -7.12 -15.71 4.69
N ARG A 116 -6.48 -16.55 3.91
CA ARG A 116 -6.64 -16.56 2.45
C ARG A 116 -8.10 -16.74 2.05
N ASN A 117 -8.61 -15.84 1.20
CA ASN A 117 -9.97 -15.83 0.69
C ASN A 117 -11.07 -15.74 1.76
N THR A 118 -10.75 -15.36 2.99
CA THR A 118 -11.76 -15.22 4.06
C THR A 118 -12.56 -13.93 3.96
N GLY A 119 -12.03 -12.94 3.26
CA GLY A 119 -12.62 -11.60 3.14
C GLY A 119 -12.41 -10.74 4.40
N GLY A 120 -12.75 -9.47 4.31
CA GLY A 120 -12.65 -8.55 5.43
C GLY A 120 -11.22 -8.07 5.73
N PHE A 121 -11.05 -7.51 6.94
CA PHE A 121 -9.78 -6.97 7.43
C PHE A 121 -9.36 -7.58 8.77
N ASP A 122 -9.80 -8.82 9.04
CA ASP A 122 -9.63 -9.45 10.36
C ASP A 122 -8.16 -9.78 10.66
N ILE A 123 -7.34 -9.97 9.64
CA ILE A 123 -5.93 -10.36 9.79
C ILE A 123 -5.12 -9.38 10.66
N ILE A 124 -5.35 -8.09 10.51
CA ILE A 124 -4.70 -7.02 11.29
C ILE A 124 -5.68 -5.98 11.82
N GLY A 125 -6.98 -6.18 11.58
CA GLY A 125 -7.99 -5.19 11.88
C GLY A 125 -7.84 -3.94 11.02
N SER A 126 -8.71 -2.97 11.22
CA SER A 126 -8.65 -1.67 10.56
C SER A 126 -8.98 -0.55 11.52
N GLY A 127 -8.58 0.67 11.19
CA GLY A 127 -8.84 1.85 11.99
C GLY A 127 -9.13 3.08 11.14
N ARG A 128 -9.65 4.12 11.80
CA ARG A 128 -9.97 5.41 11.17
C ARG A 128 -9.07 6.54 11.68
N THR A 129 -8.01 6.21 12.41
CA THR A 129 -7.01 7.18 12.85
C THR A 129 -6.41 7.85 11.62
N LYS A 130 -6.34 9.17 11.64
CA LYS A 130 -5.67 9.95 10.60
C LYS A 130 -4.27 10.33 11.04
N LEU A 131 -3.36 10.40 10.12
CA LEU A 131 -2.04 11.00 10.30
C LEU A 131 -2.17 12.47 9.87
N GLU A 132 -2.10 13.39 10.81
CA GLU A 132 -2.41 14.81 10.56
C GLU A 132 -1.31 15.75 11.06
N THR A 133 -0.44 15.30 11.96
CA THR A 133 0.58 16.16 12.54
C THR A 133 2.00 15.74 12.14
N GLU A 134 2.91 16.70 12.13
CA GLU A 134 4.32 16.45 11.83
C GLU A 134 4.95 15.47 12.83
N GLU A 135 4.54 15.52 14.11
CA GLU A 135 5.00 14.57 15.12
C GLU A 135 4.60 13.14 14.78
N GLN A 136 3.36 12.93 14.30
CA GLN A 136 2.89 11.61 13.88
C GLN A 136 3.69 11.11 12.67
N PHE A 137 3.94 11.96 11.69
CA PHE A 137 4.74 11.59 10.51
C PHE A 137 6.18 11.26 10.88
N ALA A 138 6.77 12.02 11.81
CA ALA A 138 8.12 11.75 12.32
C ALA A 138 8.18 10.40 13.05
N ILE A 139 7.20 10.08 13.91
CA ILE A 139 7.09 8.78 14.58
C ILE A 139 7.00 7.65 13.53
N VAL A 140 6.13 7.79 12.54
CA VAL A 140 5.96 6.80 11.46
C VAL A 140 7.26 6.59 10.69
N SER A 141 7.99 7.66 10.40
CA SER A 141 9.30 7.60 9.76
C SER A 141 10.31 6.79 10.58
N GLU A 142 10.38 7.04 11.89
CA GLU A 142 11.27 6.31 12.79
C GLU A 142 10.86 4.82 12.92
N VAL A 143 9.57 4.49 12.95
CA VAL A 143 9.09 3.11 12.94
C VAL A 143 9.50 2.40 11.64
N CYS A 144 9.31 3.05 10.49
CA CYS A 144 9.77 2.51 9.21
C CYS A 144 11.28 2.25 9.21
N LYS A 145 12.06 3.19 9.68
CA LYS A 145 13.52 3.07 9.78
C LYS A 145 13.93 1.94 10.73
N LYS A 146 13.30 1.84 11.90
CA LYS A 146 13.56 0.80 12.91
C LYS A 146 13.41 -0.61 12.33
N HIS A 147 12.37 -0.83 11.52
CA HIS A 147 12.07 -2.13 10.92
C HIS A 147 12.63 -2.30 9.50
N GLY A 148 13.37 -1.31 8.99
CA GLY A 148 13.90 -1.33 7.62
C GLY A 148 12.79 -1.35 6.56
N VAL A 149 11.60 -0.81 6.87
CA VAL A 149 10.47 -0.72 5.94
C VAL A 149 10.84 0.23 4.81
N THR A 150 10.74 -0.25 3.59
CA THR A 150 11.05 0.50 2.36
C THR A 150 9.81 0.98 1.62
N ALA A 151 8.66 0.41 1.93
CA ALA A 151 7.38 0.83 1.38
C ALA A 151 6.23 0.59 2.36
N VAL A 152 5.25 1.48 2.36
CA VAL A 152 4.00 1.36 3.12
C VAL A 152 2.84 1.33 2.15
N VAL A 153 2.01 0.30 2.23
CA VAL A 153 0.78 0.16 1.44
C VAL A 153 -0.42 0.47 2.34
N ILE A 154 -1.21 1.44 1.94
CA ILE A 154 -2.42 1.87 2.67
C ILE A 154 -3.65 1.48 1.85
N ILE A 155 -4.40 0.51 2.34
CA ILE A 155 -5.62 0.04 1.68
C ILE A 155 -6.81 0.70 2.35
N GLY A 156 -7.53 1.57 1.64
CA GLY A 156 -8.65 2.30 2.23
C GLY A 156 -9.45 3.15 1.25
N GLY A 157 -10.48 3.82 1.75
CA GLY A 157 -11.32 4.76 0.99
C GLY A 157 -10.62 6.09 0.68
N ASP A 158 -11.38 7.08 0.24
CA ASP A 158 -10.87 8.39 -0.21
C ASP A 158 -10.06 9.12 0.86
N ASP A 159 -10.59 9.21 2.08
CA ASP A 159 -9.87 9.81 3.21
C ASP A 159 -8.53 9.13 3.48
N SER A 160 -8.50 7.80 3.39
CA SER A 160 -7.28 7.01 3.63
C SER A 160 -6.25 7.23 2.53
N ASN A 161 -6.69 7.36 1.27
CA ASN A 161 -5.81 7.64 0.15
C ASN A 161 -5.32 9.09 0.15
N THR A 162 -6.14 10.05 0.59
CA THR A 162 -5.70 11.41 0.85
C THR A 162 -4.61 11.43 1.93
N ASN A 163 -4.81 10.69 3.01
CA ASN A 163 -3.81 10.57 4.08
C ASN A 163 -2.53 9.88 3.61
N ALA A 164 -2.64 8.89 2.71
CA ALA A 164 -1.49 8.28 2.05
C ALA A 164 -0.69 9.30 1.22
N ALA A 165 -1.38 10.17 0.48
CA ALA A 165 -0.73 11.22 -0.31
C ALA A 165 0.02 12.23 0.58
N VAL A 166 -0.56 12.64 1.71
CA VAL A 166 0.09 13.54 2.67
C VAL A 166 1.33 12.87 3.28
N LEU A 167 1.24 11.59 3.64
CA LEU A 167 2.39 10.84 4.15
C LEU A 167 3.50 10.69 3.10
N ALA A 168 3.13 10.44 1.83
CA ALA A 168 4.07 10.37 0.72
C ALA A 168 4.82 11.69 0.52
N GLU A 169 4.08 12.80 0.58
CA GLU A 169 4.66 14.14 0.49
C GLU A 169 5.67 14.41 1.62
N TYR A 170 5.30 14.08 2.86
CA TYR A 170 6.19 14.21 4.00
C TYR A 170 7.47 13.38 3.82
N PHE A 171 7.33 12.13 3.40
CA PHE A 171 8.47 11.23 3.19
C PHE A 171 9.38 11.70 2.07
N ALA A 172 8.83 12.23 0.98
CA ALA A 172 9.60 12.81 -0.11
C ALA A 172 10.36 14.08 0.35
N ALA A 173 9.68 14.98 1.06
CA ALA A 173 10.28 16.20 1.60
C ALA A 173 11.45 15.92 2.55
N HIS A 174 11.39 14.83 3.32
CA HIS A 174 12.40 14.45 4.30
C HIS A 174 13.41 13.41 3.79
N ASN A 175 13.35 13.03 2.52
CA ASN A 175 14.23 12.04 1.89
C ASN A 175 14.35 10.73 2.70
N THR A 176 13.24 10.24 3.22
CA THR A 176 13.21 9.02 4.06
C THR A 176 13.58 7.76 3.28
N GLY A 177 13.41 7.76 1.96
CA GLY A 177 13.57 6.59 1.09
C GLY A 177 12.42 5.58 1.17
N VAL A 178 11.37 5.87 1.96
CA VAL A 178 10.19 5.02 2.09
C VAL A 178 9.13 5.43 1.07
N GLN A 179 8.66 4.48 0.28
CA GLN A 179 7.58 4.70 -0.69
C GLN A 179 6.22 4.53 0.00
N VAL A 180 5.23 5.32 -0.41
CA VAL A 180 3.86 5.16 0.06
C VAL A 180 2.96 4.88 -1.13
N ILE A 181 2.17 3.81 -1.03
CA ILE A 181 1.24 3.38 -2.08
C ILE A 181 -0.16 3.32 -1.49
N GLY A 182 -1.04 4.17 -2.01
CA GLY A 182 -2.46 4.11 -1.73
C GLY A 182 -3.13 3.06 -2.63
N CYS A 183 -3.89 2.15 -2.02
CA CYS A 183 -4.76 1.22 -2.73
C CYS A 183 -6.22 1.63 -2.49
N PRO A 184 -6.87 2.27 -3.46
CA PRO A 184 -8.26 2.69 -3.33
C PRO A 184 -9.18 1.49 -3.09
N LYS A 185 -10.08 1.67 -2.14
CA LYS A 185 -11.11 0.72 -1.78
C LYS A 185 -12.46 1.41 -1.88
N THR A 186 -13.32 0.92 -2.71
CA THR A 186 -14.70 1.38 -2.83
C THR A 186 -15.66 0.19 -2.84
N ILE A 187 -16.89 0.43 -2.43
CA ILE A 187 -17.99 -0.54 -2.58
C ILE A 187 -18.70 -0.35 -3.91
N ASP A 188 -18.44 0.73 -4.60
CA ASP A 188 -19.13 1.11 -5.84
C ASP A 188 -18.40 0.61 -7.10
N GLY A 189 -17.44 -0.27 -6.96
CA GLY A 189 -16.83 -1.12 -7.99
C GLY A 189 -15.95 -0.41 -9.00
#